data_93f6dabd7a0a2369b8d97d9d9f9161d1
#
_entry.id   93f6dabd7a0a2369b8d97d9d9f9161d1
#
_cell.length_a   1.000
_cell.length_b   1.000
_cell.length_c   1.000
_cell.angle_alpha   90.00
_cell.angle_beta   90.00
_cell.angle_gamma   90.00
#
_symmetry.space_group_name_H-M   'P 1'
#
loop_
_entity.id
_entity.type
_entity.pdbx_description
1 polymer ?
#
loop_
_entity_poly.entity_id
_entity_poly.type
_entity_poly.pdbx_seq_one_letter_code
_entity_poly.pdbx_strand_id
1 'polypeptide(L)'
;MVKDIYYKFIQFSLGIYDGREFVDGSALIGFDWERFFGFARKQTLVGIIMEGISKLPKSVAPTQKLLMNWFMASQGIRRQNWMLNEATVDIYNKVKAAGYDCCILKGQANAAMYKNPAARTPGDVDMWVKASREEIRALAHLLTKENGRVDEESFSHIAITLNGVCVELHYTPGFMANFVYSRRLQRWFADSIEGQCRNMIALPDGAGEVASPTPAFNAVYQLYHLYHHYFYEGVGLRQVVDYYYVILNFELGVWNCRLCDEELKNCELEIQNSLKHLGLWKFAGAMMYVLHKVMGLSEDKMIAPMDMKRGRMLLDDILNGGNFGQYDRLPCFGKGTLGHNLQRLYRDARLLRFYPSEALSEPVFRVWHWWWRKNVMP
;
A
#
# COMPACT_ATOMS: atom_id res chain seq x y z
N MET A 1 -19.23 18.45 -3.56
CA MET A 1 -19.55 18.31 -4.98
C MET A 1 -18.36 17.86 -5.85
N VAL A 2 -17.29 18.64 -6.04
CA VAL A 2 -16.17 18.22 -6.95
C VAL A 2 -15.46 16.94 -6.50
N LYS A 3 -15.24 16.73 -5.21
CA LYS A 3 -14.59 15.50 -4.70
C LYS A 3 -15.49 14.26 -4.86
N ASP A 4 -16.79 14.39 -4.72
CA ASP A 4 -17.71 13.26 -4.81
C ASP A 4 -17.79 12.69 -6.23
N ILE A 5 -17.74 13.53 -7.27
CA ILE A 5 -17.68 13.06 -8.66
C ILE A 5 -16.36 12.32 -8.96
N TYR A 6 -15.23 12.75 -8.34
CA TYR A 6 -13.94 12.07 -8.48
C TYR A 6 -14.00 10.65 -7.87
N TYR A 7 -14.61 10.50 -6.68
CA TYR A 7 -14.76 9.20 -6.04
C TYR A 7 -15.66 8.26 -6.85
N LYS A 8 -16.81 8.76 -7.33
CA LYS A 8 -17.68 8.00 -8.21
C LYS A 8 -16.97 7.59 -9.51
N PHE A 9 -16.17 8.47 -10.08
CA PHE A 9 -15.40 8.14 -11.29
C PHE A 9 -14.33 7.07 -11.03
N ILE A 10 -13.66 7.10 -9.87
CA ILE A 10 -12.76 6.02 -9.45
C ILE A 10 -13.52 4.69 -9.33
N GLN A 11 -14.66 4.68 -8.66
CA GLN A 11 -15.52 3.49 -8.51
C GLN A 11 -15.99 2.96 -9.88
N PHE A 12 -16.41 3.84 -10.78
CA PHE A 12 -16.76 3.50 -12.17
C PHE A 12 -15.57 2.91 -12.93
N SER A 13 -14.39 3.49 -12.80
CA SER A 13 -13.15 3.00 -13.43
C SER A 13 -12.81 1.58 -13.00
N LEU A 14 -13.00 1.27 -11.71
CA LEU A 14 -12.76 -0.03 -11.11
C LEU A 14 -13.90 -1.05 -11.36
N GLY A 15 -15.03 -0.60 -11.93
CA GLY A 15 -16.21 -1.44 -12.15
C GLY A 15 -16.97 -1.80 -10.87
N ILE A 16 -16.85 -0.99 -9.82
CA ILE A 16 -17.58 -1.07 -8.55
C ILE A 16 -18.96 -0.41 -8.70
N TYR A 17 -19.03 0.62 -9.53
CA TYR A 17 -20.21 1.42 -9.80
C TYR A 17 -20.55 1.38 -11.29
N ASP A 18 -21.85 1.27 -11.66
CA ASP A 18 -22.26 1.14 -13.06
C ASP A 18 -22.05 2.44 -13.88
N GLY A 19 -22.12 3.59 -13.21
CA GLY A 19 -21.74 4.89 -13.77
C GLY A 19 -22.57 5.31 -14.97
N ARG A 20 -23.86 5.04 -15.02
CA ARG A 20 -24.76 5.39 -16.15
C ARG A 20 -24.65 6.86 -16.51
N GLU A 21 -24.59 7.75 -15.51
CA GLU A 21 -24.41 9.19 -15.70
C GLU A 21 -23.05 9.59 -16.31
N PHE A 22 -22.07 8.72 -16.27
CA PHE A 22 -20.78 8.90 -17.00
C PHE A 22 -20.91 8.41 -18.43
N VAL A 23 -21.58 7.27 -18.63
CA VAL A 23 -21.75 6.68 -19.98
C VAL A 23 -22.69 7.53 -20.83
N ASP A 24 -23.76 8.10 -20.29
CA ASP A 24 -24.63 9.06 -20.98
C ASP A 24 -24.03 10.48 -21.05
N GLY A 25 -22.97 10.73 -20.28
CA GLY A 25 -22.22 11.99 -20.25
C GLY A 25 -22.83 13.09 -19.38
N SER A 26 -23.99 12.88 -18.78
CA SER A 26 -24.70 13.93 -18.01
C SER A 26 -23.89 14.44 -16.82
N ALA A 27 -23.15 13.58 -16.13
CA ALA A 27 -22.29 13.95 -15.00
C ALA A 27 -20.99 14.70 -15.41
N LEU A 28 -20.63 14.70 -16.69
CA LEU A 28 -19.35 15.21 -17.18
C LEU A 28 -19.49 16.52 -17.98
N ILE A 29 -20.68 17.11 -18.03
CA ILE A 29 -20.90 18.42 -18.66
C ILE A 29 -20.09 19.48 -17.91
N GLY A 30 -19.17 20.14 -18.60
CA GLY A 30 -18.27 21.14 -17.98
C GLY A 30 -17.22 20.57 -17.03
N PHE A 31 -16.95 19.26 -17.11
CA PHE A 31 -15.96 18.60 -16.24
C PHE A 31 -14.53 19.05 -16.57
N ASP A 32 -13.77 19.46 -15.57
CA ASP A 32 -12.39 19.91 -15.69
C ASP A 32 -11.42 18.71 -15.74
N TRP A 33 -11.19 18.19 -16.94
CA TRP A 33 -10.30 17.04 -17.20
C TRP A 33 -8.84 17.33 -16.88
N GLU A 34 -8.36 18.57 -17.04
CA GLU A 34 -6.96 18.93 -16.72
C GLU A 34 -6.74 18.86 -15.21
N ARG A 35 -7.65 19.43 -14.43
CA ARG A 35 -7.60 19.35 -12.98
C ARG A 35 -7.72 17.90 -12.47
N PHE A 36 -8.54 17.09 -13.14
CA PHE A 36 -8.70 15.68 -12.79
C PHE A 36 -7.45 14.87 -13.14
N PHE A 37 -6.76 15.19 -14.24
CA PHE A 37 -5.47 14.59 -14.57
C PHE A 37 -4.41 14.90 -13.51
N GLY A 38 -4.33 16.16 -13.09
CA GLY A 38 -3.47 16.57 -11.99
C GLY A 38 -3.74 15.80 -10.69
N PHE A 39 -5.04 15.61 -10.36
CA PHE A 39 -5.46 14.80 -9.22
C PHE A 39 -5.06 13.32 -9.38
N ALA A 40 -5.29 12.73 -10.55
CA ALA A 40 -4.94 11.34 -10.83
C ALA A 40 -3.43 11.08 -10.69
N ARG A 41 -2.60 12.00 -11.20
CA ARG A 41 -1.14 11.94 -11.04
C ARG A 41 -0.73 12.04 -9.58
N LYS A 42 -1.29 13.00 -8.86
CA LYS A 42 -1.02 13.21 -7.43
C LYS A 42 -1.35 11.98 -6.58
N GLN A 43 -2.39 11.25 -6.95
CA GLN A 43 -2.90 10.08 -6.22
C GLN A 43 -2.43 8.74 -6.83
N THR A 44 -1.56 8.78 -7.85
CA THR A 44 -1.06 7.60 -8.60
C THR A 44 -2.17 6.68 -9.13
N LEU A 45 -3.25 7.29 -9.65
CA LEU A 45 -4.45 6.62 -10.18
C LEU A 45 -4.59 6.70 -11.70
N VAL A 46 -3.55 7.17 -12.42
CA VAL A 46 -3.64 7.44 -13.86
C VAL A 46 -4.09 6.22 -14.65
N GLY A 47 -3.50 5.06 -14.43
CA GLY A 47 -3.86 3.82 -15.13
C GLY A 47 -5.31 3.39 -14.82
N ILE A 48 -5.71 3.43 -13.54
CA ILE A 48 -7.06 3.08 -13.10
C ILE A 48 -8.10 4.00 -13.75
N ILE A 49 -7.88 5.31 -13.71
CA ILE A 49 -8.84 6.28 -14.27
C ILE A 49 -8.93 6.17 -15.80
N MET A 50 -7.84 5.80 -16.48
CA MET A 50 -7.86 5.54 -17.91
C MET A 50 -8.82 4.41 -18.29
N GLU A 51 -9.01 3.41 -17.45
CA GLU A 51 -10.03 2.34 -17.65
C GLU A 51 -11.46 2.91 -17.68
N GLY A 52 -11.75 3.93 -16.86
CA GLY A 52 -13.02 4.64 -16.89
C GLY A 52 -13.16 5.52 -18.14
N ILE A 53 -12.12 6.28 -18.48
CA ILE A 53 -12.12 7.16 -19.67
C ILE A 53 -12.36 6.36 -20.94
N SER A 54 -11.82 5.15 -21.05
CA SER A 54 -11.98 4.28 -22.23
C SER A 54 -13.44 3.83 -22.49
N LYS A 55 -14.31 3.95 -21.48
CA LYS A 55 -15.73 3.60 -21.56
C LYS A 55 -16.64 4.79 -21.92
N LEU A 56 -16.09 6.00 -21.98
CA LEU A 56 -16.86 7.22 -22.19
C LEU A 56 -17.18 7.46 -23.68
N PRO A 57 -18.34 8.08 -23.97
CA PRO A 57 -18.62 8.58 -25.30
C PRO A 57 -17.67 9.75 -25.65
N LYS A 58 -17.32 9.85 -26.93
CA LYS A 58 -16.37 10.88 -27.41
C LYS A 58 -16.81 12.31 -27.09
N SER A 59 -18.12 12.56 -26.97
CA SER A 59 -18.67 13.89 -26.72
C SER A 59 -18.31 14.49 -25.35
N VAL A 60 -17.98 13.63 -24.38
CA VAL A 60 -17.64 14.07 -23.00
C VAL A 60 -16.24 13.63 -22.56
N ALA A 61 -15.52 12.93 -23.42
CA ALA A 61 -14.15 12.51 -23.18
C ALA A 61 -13.18 13.72 -23.12
N PRO A 62 -11.98 13.57 -22.52
CA PRO A 62 -10.96 14.59 -22.56
C PRO A 62 -10.61 15.02 -24.00
N THR A 63 -10.05 16.24 -24.17
CA THR A 63 -9.51 16.66 -25.47
C THR A 63 -8.49 15.65 -25.98
N GLN A 64 -8.34 15.55 -27.32
CA GLN A 64 -7.44 14.58 -27.95
C GLN A 64 -6.01 14.66 -27.40
N LYS A 65 -5.51 15.89 -27.19
CA LYS A 65 -4.17 16.10 -26.61
C LYS A 65 -4.06 15.52 -25.18
N LEU A 66 -5.04 15.79 -24.36
CA LEU A 66 -5.04 15.32 -22.97
C LEU A 66 -5.28 13.81 -22.90
N LEU A 67 -6.16 13.28 -23.75
CA LEU A 67 -6.39 11.83 -23.86
C LEU A 67 -5.11 11.08 -24.26
N MET A 68 -4.31 11.66 -25.16
CA MET A 68 -3.01 11.08 -25.52
C MET A 68 -2.06 11.03 -24.30
N ASN A 69 -2.04 12.08 -23.45
CA ASN A 69 -1.23 12.09 -22.24
C ASN A 69 -1.66 10.97 -21.25
N TRP A 70 -2.99 10.80 -21.06
CA TRP A 70 -3.53 9.71 -20.26
C TRP A 70 -3.12 8.35 -20.81
N PHE A 71 -3.29 8.16 -22.13
CA PHE A 71 -2.97 6.92 -22.81
C PHE A 71 -1.48 6.57 -22.67
N MET A 72 -0.58 7.50 -23.00
CA MET A 72 0.87 7.26 -22.92
C MET A 72 1.31 6.91 -21.48
N ALA A 73 0.79 7.62 -20.48
CA ALA A 73 1.07 7.34 -19.09
C ALA A 73 0.55 5.95 -18.66
N SER A 74 -0.66 5.56 -19.11
CA SER A 74 -1.22 4.25 -18.80
C SER A 74 -0.46 3.11 -19.48
N GLN A 75 0.03 3.30 -20.73
CA GLN A 75 0.88 2.31 -21.39
C GLN A 75 2.23 2.13 -20.67
N GLY A 76 2.81 3.22 -20.14
CA GLY A 76 4.00 3.15 -19.30
C GLY A 76 3.76 2.30 -18.04
N ILE A 77 2.62 2.49 -17.38
CA ILE A 77 2.22 1.71 -16.20
C ILE A 77 2.06 0.22 -16.54
N ARG A 78 1.38 -0.10 -17.66
CA ARG A 78 1.21 -1.49 -18.14
C ARG A 78 2.54 -2.18 -18.38
N ARG A 79 3.45 -1.49 -19.10
CA ARG A 79 4.78 -2.02 -19.38
C ARG A 79 5.58 -2.28 -18.11
N GLN A 80 5.53 -1.36 -17.15
CA GLN A 80 6.20 -1.53 -15.86
C GLN A 80 5.64 -2.72 -15.07
N ASN A 81 4.31 -2.92 -15.05
CA ASN A 81 3.71 -4.08 -14.40
C ASN A 81 4.18 -5.39 -15.00
N TRP A 82 4.19 -5.49 -16.34
CA TRP A 82 4.68 -6.69 -17.02
C TRP A 82 6.13 -7.01 -16.64
N MET A 83 7.02 -6.02 -16.71
CA MET A 83 8.43 -6.19 -16.31
C MET A 83 8.60 -6.58 -14.85
N LEU A 84 7.79 -5.99 -13.96
CA LEU A 84 7.84 -6.28 -12.52
C LEU A 84 7.27 -7.66 -12.18
N ASN A 85 6.25 -8.13 -12.88
CA ASN A 85 5.73 -9.48 -12.68
C ASN A 85 6.83 -10.52 -12.94
N GLU A 86 7.51 -10.43 -14.10
CA GLU A 86 8.61 -11.33 -14.43
C GLU A 86 9.80 -11.21 -13.48
N ALA A 87 10.20 -9.99 -13.15
CA ALA A 87 11.30 -9.76 -12.20
C ALA A 87 10.97 -10.29 -10.80
N THR A 88 9.74 -10.15 -10.35
CA THR A 88 9.30 -10.65 -9.03
C THR A 88 9.43 -12.17 -8.96
N VAL A 89 8.99 -12.89 -10.01
CA VAL A 89 9.10 -14.35 -10.07
C VAL A 89 10.56 -14.80 -10.15
N ASP A 90 11.39 -14.14 -10.98
CA ASP A 90 12.82 -14.45 -11.11
C ASP A 90 13.54 -14.29 -9.76
N ILE A 91 13.32 -13.19 -9.07
CA ILE A 91 13.94 -12.92 -7.76
C ILE A 91 13.43 -13.90 -6.69
N TYR A 92 12.12 -14.17 -6.67
CA TYR A 92 11.53 -15.15 -5.78
C TYR A 92 12.20 -16.53 -5.95
N ASN A 93 12.34 -16.99 -7.19
CA ASN A 93 12.98 -18.27 -7.49
C ASN A 93 14.47 -18.29 -7.12
N LYS A 94 15.20 -17.20 -7.31
CA LYS A 94 16.60 -17.08 -6.89
C LYS A 94 16.76 -17.17 -5.36
N VAL A 95 15.88 -16.53 -4.60
CA VAL A 95 15.87 -16.61 -3.13
C VAL A 95 15.54 -18.03 -2.67
N LYS A 96 14.55 -18.68 -3.31
CA LYS A 96 14.22 -20.11 -3.05
C LYS A 96 15.37 -21.03 -3.38
N ALA A 97 16.06 -20.83 -4.52
CA ALA A 97 17.22 -21.62 -4.93
C ALA A 97 18.42 -21.42 -3.98
N ALA A 98 18.53 -20.26 -3.32
CA ALA A 98 19.50 -20.03 -2.26
C ALA A 98 19.15 -20.71 -0.93
N GLY A 99 18.01 -21.42 -0.83
CA GLY A 99 17.58 -22.19 0.33
C GLY A 99 16.73 -21.43 1.34
N TYR A 100 16.22 -20.23 1.00
CA TYR A 100 15.41 -19.42 1.90
C TYR A 100 13.92 -19.49 1.55
N ASP A 101 13.07 -19.59 2.58
CA ASP A 101 11.64 -19.36 2.45
C ASP A 101 11.36 -17.85 2.45
N CYS A 102 10.45 -17.42 1.55
CA CYS A 102 10.10 -16.02 1.39
C CYS A 102 8.68 -15.86 0.87
N CYS A 103 8.12 -14.63 1.02
CA CYS A 103 6.87 -14.25 0.38
C CYS A 103 6.90 -12.79 -0.09
N ILE A 104 6.09 -12.47 -1.11
CA ILE A 104 5.93 -11.11 -1.64
C ILE A 104 4.86 -10.38 -0.84
N LEU A 105 5.24 -9.39 -0.04
CA LEU A 105 4.36 -8.74 0.96
C LEU A 105 3.26 -7.87 0.36
N LYS A 106 3.53 -7.20 -0.73
CA LYS A 106 2.65 -6.19 -1.37
C LYS A 106 2.99 -6.05 -2.86
N GLY A 107 2.74 -4.90 -3.46
CA GLY A 107 3.12 -4.64 -4.86
C GLY A 107 2.37 -5.54 -5.83
N GLN A 108 3.08 -6.42 -6.52
CA GLN A 108 2.52 -7.30 -7.56
C GLN A 108 1.55 -8.34 -6.98
N ALA A 109 1.76 -8.79 -5.74
CA ALA A 109 0.82 -9.66 -5.06
C ALA A 109 -0.54 -8.97 -4.84
N ASN A 110 -0.55 -7.70 -4.44
CA ASN A 110 -1.80 -6.93 -4.33
C ASN A 110 -2.40 -6.61 -5.71
N ALA A 111 -1.57 -6.37 -6.74
CA ALA A 111 -2.04 -6.13 -8.10
C ALA A 111 -2.87 -7.30 -8.65
N ALA A 112 -2.52 -8.54 -8.31
CA ALA A 112 -3.25 -9.74 -8.72
C ALA A 112 -4.72 -9.76 -8.26
N MET A 113 -5.07 -8.99 -7.22
CA MET A 113 -6.46 -8.86 -6.75
C MET A 113 -7.32 -7.90 -7.59
N TYR A 114 -6.72 -7.08 -8.44
CA TYR A 114 -7.44 -6.13 -9.27
C TYR A 114 -8.09 -6.81 -10.47
N LYS A 115 -9.28 -6.29 -10.87
CA LYS A 115 -9.92 -6.73 -12.11
C LYS A 115 -9.03 -6.52 -13.34
N ASN A 116 -8.25 -5.43 -13.36
CA ASN A 116 -7.21 -5.16 -14.34
C ASN A 116 -5.88 -4.84 -13.62
N PRO A 117 -5.06 -5.85 -13.32
CA PRO A 117 -3.78 -5.67 -12.61
C PRO A 117 -2.84 -4.67 -13.28
N ALA A 118 -2.83 -4.65 -14.60
CA ALA A 118 -1.95 -3.80 -15.40
C ALA A 118 -2.27 -2.29 -15.27
N ALA A 119 -3.46 -1.92 -14.77
CA ALA A 119 -3.84 -0.53 -14.56
C ALA A 119 -3.36 0.03 -13.20
N ARG A 120 -2.94 -0.81 -12.26
CA ARG A 120 -2.39 -0.37 -10.98
C ARG A 120 -1.00 0.20 -11.16
N THR A 121 -0.75 1.42 -10.67
CA THR A 121 0.61 1.98 -10.68
C THR A 121 1.54 1.13 -9.80
N PRO A 122 2.58 0.51 -10.35
CA PRO A 122 3.49 -0.35 -9.61
C PRO A 122 4.47 0.45 -8.75
N GLY A 123 5.22 -0.24 -7.90
CA GLY A 123 6.29 0.30 -7.05
C GLY A 123 7.47 -0.67 -7.04
N ASP A 124 8.08 -0.82 -5.88
CA ASP A 124 9.14 -1.75 -5.55
C ASP A 124 8.64 -3.19 -5.33
N VAL A 125 9.57 -4.11 -5.23
CA VAL A 125 9.30 -5.51 -4.84
C VAL A 125 9.68 -5.68 -3.38
N ASP A 126 8.68 -5.85 -2.52
CA ASP A 126 8.87 -6.11 -1.09
C ASP A 126 8.83 -7.62 -0.83
N MET A 127 9.95 -8.18 -0.44
CA MET A 127 10.08 -9.61 -0.18
C MET A 127 10.42 -9.85 1.29
N TRP A 128 9.56 -10.54 2.01
CA TRP A 128 9.86 -11.00 3.36
C TRP A 128 10.55 -12.35 3.30
N VAL A 129 11.79 -12.41 3.80
CA VAL A 129 12.63 -13.61 3.78
C VAL A 129 12.72 -14.16 5.19
N LYS A 130 12.47 -15.46 5.36
CA LYS A 130 12.62 -16.18 6.64
C LYS A 130 14.10 -16.43 6.92
N ALA A 131 14.82 -15.40 7.33
CA ALA A 131 16.24 -15.45 7.61
C ALA A 131 16.65 -14.37 8.62
N SER A 132 17.80 -14.54 9.24
CA SER A 132 18.41 -13.51 10.08
C SER A 132 18.91 -12.34 9.24
N ARG A 133 19.20 -11.21 9.89
CA ARG A 133 19.72 -10.01 9.24
C ARG A 133 21.07 -10.29 8.53
N GLU A 134 21.94 -11.06 9.16
CA GLU A 134 23.25 -11.44 8.64
C GLU A 134 23.12 -12.32 7.39
N GLU A 135 22.19 -13.28 7.41
CA GLU A 135 21.90 -14.14 6.26
C GLU A 135 21.33 -13.34 5.09
N ILE A 136 20.42 -12.38 5.35
CA ILE A 136 19.88 -11.51 4.30
C ILE A 136 20.95 -10.59 3.73
N ARG A 137 21.90 -10.13 4.54
CA ARG A 137 23.06 -9.37 4.05
C ARG A 137 23.90 -10.21 3.09
N ALA A 138 24.19 -11.47 3.46
CA ALA A 138 24.91 -12.40 2.59
C ALA A 138 24.10 -12.72 1.30
N LEU A 139 22.79 -12.91 1.42
CA LEU A 139 21.88 -13.13 0.29
C LEU A 139 21.85 -11.90 -0.64
N ALA A 140 21.78 -10.68 -0.12
CA ALA A 140 21.80 -9.46 -0.91
C ALA A 140 23.09 -9.36 -1.77
N HIS A 141 24.26 -9.66 -1.17
CA HIS A 141 25.51 -9.72 -1.92
C HIS A 141 25.54 -10.85 -2.96
N LEU A 142 24.97 -12.03 -2.64
CA LEU A 142 24.88 -13.13 -3.59
C LEU A 142 24.04 -12.76 -4.81
N LEU A 143 22.84 -12.20 -4.57
CA LEU A 143 21.90 -11.83 -5.63
C LEU A 143 22.43 -10.70 -6.53
N THR A 144 23.22 -9.79 -5.98
CA THR A 144 23.73 -8.61 -6.71
C THR A 144 25.07 -8.84 -7.41
N LYS A 145 25.66 -10.04 -7.28
CA LYS A 145 27.03 -10.34 -7.74
C LYS A 145 27.27 -10.07 -9.23
N GLU A 146 26.28 -10.38 -10.08
CA GLU A 146 26.46 -10.28 -11.54
C GLU A 146 25.90 -8.97 -12.10
N ASN A 147 24.65 -8.64 -11.82
CA ASN A 147 23.91 -7.55 -12.46
C ASN A 147 23.11 -6.71 -11.44
N GLY A 148 23.73 -6.38 -10.31
CA GLY A 148 23.02 -5.62 -9.28
C GLY A 148 23.95 -4.83 -8.37
N ARG A 149 23.35 -4.17 -7.40
CA ARG A 149 24.07 -3.49 -6.31
C ARG A 149 23.25 -3.56 -5.04
N VAL A 150 23.92 -3.55 -3.90
CA VAL A 150 23.31 -3.29 -2.59
C VAL A 150 23.22 -1.78 -2.43
N ASP A 151 22.01 -1.25 -2.20
CA ASP A 151 21.76 0.19 -2.13
C ASP A 151 21.84 0.71 -0.69
N GLU A 152 20.90 0.32 0.16
CA GLU A 152 20.83 0.78 1.55
C GLU A 152 20.38 -0.34 2.47
N GLU A 153 20.91 -0.35 3.69
CA GLU A 153 20.42 -1.17 4.79
C GLU A 153 19.62 -0.31 5.76
N SER A 154 18.39 -0.72 6.04
CA SER A 154 17.49 -0.05 6.98
C SER A 154 17.26 -0.87 8.25
N PHE A 155 16.40 -0.39 9.14
CA PHE A 155 16.01 -1.12 10.34
C PHE A 155 15.19 -2.39 10.07
N SER A 156 14.56 -2.52 8.92
CA SER A 156 13.64 -3.62 8.58
C SER A 156 14.05 -4.45 7.36
N HIS A 157 14.84 -3.88 6.44
CA HIS A 157 15.19 -4.50 5.18
C HIS A 157 16.56 -4.08 4.66
N ILE A 158 17.04 -4.76 3.65
CA ILE A 158 18.15 -4.37 2.81
C ILE A 158 17.61 -4.11 1.41
N ALA A 159 17.80 -2.88 0.93
CA ALA A 159 17.42 -2.51 -0.43
C ALA A 159 18.53 -2.91 -1.40
N ILE A 160 18.13 -3.52 -2.52
CA ILE A 160 19.03 -3.87 -3.63
C ILE A 160 18.40 -3.45 -4.96
N THR A 161 19.23 -3.17 -5.93
CA THR A 161 18.80 -3.00 -7.32
C THR A 161 19.26 -4.20 -8.14
N LEU A 162 18.33 -4.91 -8.80
CA LEU A 162 18.59 -6.03 -9.71
C LEU A 162 17.99 -5.73 -11.08
N ASN A 163 18.81 -5.70 -12.13
CA ASN A 163 18.36 -5.39 -13.50
C ASN A 163 17.50 -4.14 -13.62
N GLY A 164 17.78 -3.11 -12.79
CA GLY A 164 17.01 -1.87 -12.73
C GLY A 164 15.72 -1.92 -11.89
N VAL A 165 15.42 -3.05 -11.25
CA VAL A 165 14.29 -3.21 -10.33
C VAL A 165 14.77 -3.02 -8.90
N CYS A 166 14.07 -2.17 -8.14
CA CYS A 166 14.29 -2.00 -6.71
C CYS A 166 13.60 -3.13 -5.94
N VAL A 167 14.35 -3.80 -5.08
CA VAL A 167 13.88 -4.93 -4.26
C VAL A 167 14.27 -4.66 -2.81
N GLU A 168 13.31 -4.75 -1.91
CA GLU A 168 13.52 -4.70 -0.47
C GLU A 168 13.45 -6.10 0.12
N LEU A 169 14.60 -6.61 0.58
CA LEU A 169 14.69 -7.90 1.28
C LEU A 169 14.46 -7.67 2.78
N HIS A 170 13.26 -7.93 3.24
CA HIS A 170 12.85 -7.72 4.62
C HIS A 170 13.22 -8.91 5.51
N TYR A 171 13.96 -8.68 6.58
CA TYR A 171 14.13 -9.61 7.70
C TYR A 171 13.03 -9.43 8.76
N THR A 172 12.37 -8.28 8.75
CA THR A 172 11.06 -8.06 9.40
C THR A 172 10.20 -7.16 8.52
N PRO A 173 8.88 -7.44 8.36
CA PRO A 173 8.01 -6.64 7.50
C PRO A 173 7.83 -5.18 7.96
N GLY A 174 8.29 -4.84 9.17
CA GLY A 174 8.28 -3.48 9.66
C GLY A 174 8.34 -3.37 11.18
N PHE A 175 8.09 -2.15 11.69
CA PHE A 175 8.19 -1.81 13.12
C PHE A 175 7.22 -0.67 13.47
N MET A 176 6.98 -0.44 14.76
CA MET A 176 6.24 0.72 15.29
C MET A 176 7.16 1.56 16.18
N ALA A 177 6.91 2.87 16.27
CA ALA A 177 7.64 3.74 17.20
C ALA A 177 7.32 3.39 18.66
N ASN A 178 6.10 2.98 18.94
CA ASN A 178 5.75 2.51 20.27
C ASN A 178 6.37 1.13 20.55
N PHE A 179 7.30 1.05 21.50
CA PHE A 179 8.07 -0.17 21.79
C PHE A 179 7.21 -1.37 22.21
N VAL A 180 6.10 -1.12 22.91
CA VAL A 180 5.18 -2.19 23.35
C VAL A 180 4.48 -2.79 22.12
N TYR A 181 3.91 -1.94 21.26
CA TYR A 181 3.24 -2.40 20.03
C TYR A 181 4.25 -2.95 19.03
N SER A 182 5.44 -2.38 18.93
CA SER A 182 6.51 -2.92 18.09
C SER A 182 6.89 -4.34 18.50
N ARG A 183 7.06 -4.59 19.81
CA ARG A 183 7.36 -5.95 20.34
C ARG A 183 6.24 -6.94 20.05
N ARG A 184 4.98 -6.53 20.16
CA ARG A 184 3.81 -7.37 19.82
C ARG A 184 3.78 -7.66 18.32
N LEU A 185 4.07 -6.66 17.49
CA LEU A 185 4.13 -6.78 16.05
C LEU A 185 5.24 -7.77 15.61
N GLN A 186 6.44 -7.69 16.21
CA GLN A 186 7.53 -8.63 15.92
C GLN A 186 7.17 -10.08 16.25
N ARG A 187 6.47 -10.31 17.37
CA ARG A 187 5.99 -11.64 17.72
C ARG A 187 4.94 -12.13 16.72
N TRP A 188 3.98 -11.29 16.39
CA TRP A 188 2.93 -11.61 15.42
C TRP A 188 3.53 -11.96 14.06
N PHE A 189 4.58 -11.27 13.60
CA PHE A 189 5.32 -11.64 12.40
C PHE A 189 6.00 -13.00 12.55
N ALA A 190 6.75 -13.20 13.63
CA ALA A 190 7.48 -14.44 13.86
C ALA A 190 6.56 -15.68 13.90
N ASP A 191 5.38 -15.54 14.50
CA ASP A 191 4.38 -16.60 14.60
C ASP A 191 3.68 -16.90 13.27
N SER A 192 3.70 -15.95 12.33
CA SER A 192 2.90 -16.01 11.09
C SER A 192 3.71 -16.41 9.85
N ILE A 193 5.02 -16.21 9.80
CA ILE A 193 5.85 -16.25 8.58
C ILE A 193 5.71 -17.56 7.79
N GLU A 194 5.61 -18.70 8.46
CA GLU A 194 5.53 -20.00 7.78
C GLU A 194 4.28 -20.13 6.92
N GLY A 195 3.13 -19.68 7.43
CA GLY A 195 1.87 -19.66 6.70
C GLY A 195 1.95 -18.78 5.46
N GLN A 196 2.60 -17.62 5.58
CA GLN A 196 2.73 -16.68 4.48
C GLN A 196 3.64 -17.21 3.36
N CYS A 197 4.72 -17.90 3.71
CA CYS A 197 5.64 -18.50 2.73
C CYS A 197 5.05 -19.73 2.00
N ARG A 198 3.91 -20.27 2.44
CA ARG A 198 3.24 -21.43 1.82
C ARG A 198 2.01 -21.04 1.00
N ASN A 199 1.50 -19.82 1.14
CA ASN A 199 0.31 -19.35 0.43
C ASN A 199 0.67 -18.90 -0.99
N MET A 200 0.61 -19.81 -1.95
CA MET A 200 1.00 -19.56 -3.35
C MET A 200 -0.10 -18.85 -4.13
N ILE A 201 0.30 -17.90 -4.95
CA ILE A 201 -0.57 -17.17 -5.87
C ILE A 201 0.06 -17.11 -7.26
N ALA A 202 -0.78 -17.11 -8.30
CA ALA A 202 -0.35 -16.83 -9.65
C ALA A 202 -0.28 -15.31 -9.89
N LEU A 203 0.85 -14.82 -10.39
CA LEU A 203 0.96 -13.44 -10.85
C LEU A 203 0.33 -13.27 -12.24
N PRO A 204 -0.12 -12.03 -12.58
CA PRO A 204 -0.75 -11.75 -13.86
C PRO A 204 0.14 -12.07 -15.06
N ASP A 205 -0.50 -12.16 -16.23
CA ASP A 205 0.14 -12.34 -17.54
C ASP A 205 0.94 -13.66 -17.69
N GLY A 206 0.66 -14.65 -16.82
CA GLY A 206 1.36 -15.94 -16.85
C GLY A 206 2.81 -15.89 -16.41
N ALA A 207 3.21 -14.84 -15.69
CA ALA A 207 4.59 -14.65 -15.24
C ALA A 207 5.10 -15.80 -14.33
N GLY A 208 4.22 -16.43 -13.56
CA GLY A 208 4.52 -17.54 -12.67
C GLY A 208 3.82 -17.42 -11.31
N GLU A 209 4.26 -18.26 -10.37
CA GLU A 209 3.68 -18.30 -9.01
C GLU A 209 4.71 -17.83 -7.99
N VAL A 210 4.21 -17.14 -6.94
CA VAL A 210 4.99 -16.71 -5.80
C VAL A 210 4.19 -16.91 -4.52
N ALA A 211 4.87 -17.06 -3.38
CA ALA A 211 4.20 -16.99 -2.09
C ALA A 211 3.82 -15.55 -1.76
N SER A 212 2.65 -15.37 -1.14
CA SER A 212 2.07 -14.09 -0.74
C SER A 212 1.34 -14.22 0.59
N PRO A 213 1.14 -13.13 1.35
CA PRO A 213 0.37 -13.15 2.57
C PRO A 213 -1.03 -13.76 2.40
N THR A 214 -1.44 -14.57 3.38
CA THR A 214 -2.82 -15.06 3.46
C THR A 214 -3.80 -13.91 3.60
N PRO A 215 -5.06 -14.02 3.16
CA PRO A 215 -6.03 -12.92 3.22
C PRO A 215 -6.18 -12.30 4.61
N ALA A 216 -6.29 -13.11 5.67
CA ALA A 216 -6.44 -12.63 7.04
C ALA A 216 -5.19 -11.89 7.54
N PHE A 217 -3.99 -12.42 7.29
CA PHE A 217 -2.74 -11.74 7.61
C PHE A 217 -2.64 -10.44 6.81
N ASN A 218 -2.95 -10.45 5.51
CA ASN A 218 -2.84 -9.30 4.64
C ASN A 218 -3.76 -8.15 5.06
N ALA A 219 -4.97 -8.44 5.54
CA ALA A 219 -5.89 -7.42 6.06
C ALA A 219 -5.30 -6.65 7.26
N VAL A 220 -4.58 -7.33 8.14
CA VAL A 220 -3.89 -6.71 9.29
C VAL A 220 -2.59 -6.03 8.85
N TYR A 221 -1.77 -6.71 8.06
CA TYR A 221 -0.47 -6.23 7.61
C TYR A 221 -0.57 -4.96 6.76
N GLN A 222 -1.46 -4.94 5.76
CA GLN A 222 -1.62 -3.75 4.90
C GLN A 222 -2.15 -2.56 5.69
N LEU A 223 -3.03 -2.78 6.69
CA LEU A 223 -3.47 -1.70 7.56
C LEU A 223 -2.34 -1.16 8.43
N TYR A 224 -1.51 -2.06 9.00
CA TYR A 224 -0.30 -1.67 9.70
C TYR A 224 0.63 -0.85 8.80
N HIS A 225 0.84 -1.30 7.57
CA HIS A 225 1.71 -0.64 6.61
C HIS A 225 1.19 0.77 6.23
N LEU A 226 -0.13 0.92 6.03
CA LEU A 226 -0.78 2.22 5.84
C LEU A 226 -0.62 3.13 7.07
N TYR A 227 -0.76 2.57 8.28
CA TYR A 227 -0.54 3.29 9.53
C TYR A 227 0.91 3.79 9.62
N HIS A 228 1.88 2.94 9.33
CA HIS A 228 3.29 3.31 9.32
C HIS A 228 3.56 4.47 8.33
N HIS A 229 3.13 4.34 7.07
CA HIS A 229 3.28 5.42 6.09
C HIS A 229 2.58 6.71 6.50
N TYR A 230 1.39 6.62 7.08
CA TYR A 230 0.66 7.79 7.54
C TYR A 230 1.45 8.62 8.56
N PHE A 231 2.20 7.97 9.44
CA PHE A 231 3.05 8.66 10.42
C PHE A 231 4.36 9.18 9.84
N TYR A 232 4.97 8.46 8.91
CA TYR A 232 6.33 8.77 8.47
C TYR A 232 6.40 9.54 7.14
N GLU A 233 5.52 9.28 6.23
CA GLU A 233 5.59 9.80 4.86
C GLU A 233 4.27 10.44 4.42
N GLY A 234 3.22 9.65 4.37
CA GLY A 234 1.88 9.98 3.90
C GLY A 234 1.30 8.83 3.08
N VAL A 235 -0.02 8.83 2.90
CA VAL A 235 -0.79 7.81 2.18
C VAL A 235 -1.49 8.44 1.00
N GLY A 236 -1.48 7.77 -0.17
CA GLY A 236 -2.23 8.16 -1.36
C GLY A 236 -3.46 7.26 -1.61
N LEU A 237 -4.34 7.69 -2.52
CA LEU A 237 -5.54 6.92 -2.84
C LEU A 237 -5.23 5.58 -3.52
N ARG A 238 -4.08 5.41 -4.20
CA ARG A 238 -3.67 4.09 -4.72
C ARG A 238 -3.58 3.06 -3.61
N GLN A 239 -2.99 3.42 -2.48
CA GLN A 239 -2.86 2.53 -1.32
C GLN A 239 -4.23 2.26 -0.66
N VAL A 240 -5.16 3.21 -0.71
CA VAL A 240 -6.56 3.03 -0.30
C VAL A 240 -7.27 2.03 -1.21
N VAL A 241 -7.06 2.11 -2.54
CA VAL A 241 -7.60 1.14 -3.50
C VAL A 241 -7.01 -0.25 -3.27
N ASP A 242 -5.68 -0.35 -3.04
CA ASP A 242 -5.04 -1.61 -2.68
C ASP A 242 -5.73 -2.24 -1.45
N TYR A 243 -5.95 -1.44 -0.40
CA TYR A 243 -6.58 -1.93 0.82
C TYR A 243 -8.06 -2.29 0.65
N TYR A 244 -8.78 -1.58 -0.22
CA TYR A 244 -10.15 -1.96 -0.60
C TYR A 244 -10.19 -3.37 -1.19
N TYR A 245 -9.29 -3.70 -2.11
CA TYR A 245 -9.22 -5.05 -2.67
C TYR A 245 -8.78 -6.09 -1.65
N VAL A 246 -7.89 -5.75 -0.72
CA VAL A 246 -7.52 -6.65 0.39
C VAL A 246 -8.74 -7.01 1.24
N ILE A 247 -9.59 -6.04 1.60
CA ILE A 247 -10.83 -6.30 2.36
C ILE A 247 -11.82 -7.14 1.56
N LEU A 248 -12.04 -6.84 0.28
CA LEU A 248 -12.93 -7.64 -0.56
C LEU A 248 -12.42 -9.06 -0.77
N ASN A 249 -11.11 -9.24 -0.93
CA ASN A 249 -10.50 -10.54 -1.16
C ASN A 249 -10.60 -11.45 0.07
N PHE A 250 -10.56 -10.87 1.27
CA PHE A 250 -10.80 -11.58 2.50
C PHE A 250 -12.19 -12.25 2.52
N GLU A 251 -13.24 -11.55 2.09
CA GLU A 251 -14.62 -12.09 2.06
C GLU A 251 -14.85 -13.11 0.93
N LEU A 252 -14.26 -12.85 -0.24
CA LEU A 252 -14.48 -13.68 -1.43
C LEU A 252 -13.73 -15.01 -1.39
N GLY A 253 -12.78 -15.19 -0.46
CA GLY A 253 -11.95 -16.39 -0.37
C GLY A 253 -11.20 -16.69 -1.68
N VAL A 254 -10.82 -15.65 -2.45
CA VAL A 254 -10.42 -15.74 -3.87
C VAL A 254 -9.15 -16.56 -4.10
N TRP A 255 -8.43 -16.90 -3.04
CA TRP A 255 -7.16 -17.61 -3.18
C TRP A 255 -7.24 -19.14 -3.15
N ASN A 256 -8.41 -19.78 -3.01
CA ASN A 256 -8.60 -21.23 -3.27
C ASN A 256 -9.78 -21.89 -2.56
N CYS A 257 -10.49 -21.25 -1.64
CA CYS A 257 -11.67 -21.81 -0.99
C CYS A 257 -12.66 -20.73 -0.57
N ARG A 258 -13.91 -20.86 -0.95
CA ARG A 258 -14.99 -20.09 -0.27
C ARG A 258 -15.03 -20.61 1.16
N LEU A 259 -14.65 -19.76 2.12
CA LEU A 259 -14.84 -20.05 3.53
C LEU A 259 -16.33 -20.23 3.81
N CYS A 260 -16.68 -21.18 4.65
CA CYS A 260 -18.06 -21.25 5.17
C CYS A 260 -18.30 -20.07 6.14
N ASP A 261 -19.55 -19.75 6.42
CA ASP A 261 -19.93 -18.60 7.27
C ASP A 261 -19.26 -18.64 8.64
N GLU A 262 -19.02 -19.82 9.20
CA GLU A 262 -18.35 -20.01 10.49
C GLU A 262 -16.85 -19.71 10.40
N GLU A 263 -16.18 -20.18 9.37
CA GLU A 263 -14.76 -19.90 9.11
C GLU A 263 -14.54 -18.41 8.85
N LEU A 264 -15.44 -17.78 8.10
CA LEU A 264 -15.39 -16.33 7.84
C LEU A 264 -15.50 -15.52 9.14
N LYS A 265 -16.45 -15.85 10.02
CA LYS A 265 -16.60 -15.21 11.33
C LYS A 265 -15.37 -15.40 12.22
N ASN A 266 -14.79 -16.59 12.22
CA ASN A 266 -13.56 -16.88 12.99
C ASN A 266 -12.39 -16.04 12.48
N CYS A 267 -12.19 -15.94 11.17
CA CYS A 267 -11.18 -15.09 10.56
C CYS A 267 -11.40 -13.60 10.85
N GLU A 268 -12.64 -13.11 10.79
CA GLU A 268 -12.97 -11.71 11.16
C GLU A 268 -12.61 -11.44 12.62
N LEU A 269 -12.93 -12.35 13.53
CA LEU A 269 -12.62 -12.22 14.95
C LEU A 269 -11.10 -12.21 15.18
N GLU A 270 -10.35 -13.04 14.46
CA GLU A 270 -8.89 -13.08 14.48
C GLU A 270 -8.29 -11.74 14.02
N ILE A 271 -8.77 -11.18 12.89
CA ILE A 271 -8.36 -9.87 12.39
C ILE A 271 -8.64 -8.80 13.45
N GLN A 272 -9.85 -8.75 14.00
CA GLN A 272 -10.24 -7.75 15.00
C GLN A 272 -9.39 -7.84 16.27
N ASN A 273 -9.11 -9.05 16.75
CA ASN A 273 -8.27 -9.30 17.90
C ASN A 273 -6.83 -8.86 17.64
N SER A 274 -6.28 -9.17 16.46
CA SER A 274 -4.95 -8.75 16.03
C SER A 274 -4.85 -7.22 15.96
N LEU A 275 -5.83 -6.54 15.37
CA LEU A 275 -5.87 -5.07 15.27
C LEU A 275 -5.93 -4.41 16.65
N LYS A 276 -6.70 -4.96 17.59
CA LYS A 276 -6.76 -4.47 18.99
C LYS A 276 -5.45 -4.72 19.71
N HIS A 277 -4.87 -5.90 19.57
CA HIS A 277 -3.61 -6.30 20.20
C HIS A 277 -2.43 -5.43 19.74
N LEU A 278 -2.40 -5.09 18.45
CA LEU A 278 -1.37 -4.26 17.83
C LEU A 278 -1.62 -2.74 17.96
N GLY A 279 -2.73 -2.32 18.60
CA GLY A 279 -3.05 -0.91 18.79
C GLY A 279 -3.56 -0.20 17.54
N LEU A 280 -3.94 -0.95 16.50
CA LEU A 280 -4.37 -0.44 15.19
C LEU A 280 -5.89 -0.18 15.10
N TRP A 281 -6.67 -0.55 16.11
CA TRP A 281 -8.13 -0.53 16.08
C TRP A 281 -8.73 0.83 15.71
N LYS A 282 -8.18 1.90 16.25
CA LYS A 282 -8.65 3.28 15.97
C LYS A 282 -8.35 3.69 14.52
N PHE A 283 -7.21 3.27 14.01
CA PHE A 283 -6.84 3.53 12.61
C PHE A 283 -7.67 2.68 11.64
N ALA A 284 -8.00 1.45 12.03
CA ALA A 284 -8.94 0.60 11.29
C ALA A 284 -10.29 1.31 11.11
N GLY A 285 -10.89 1.84 12.18
CA GLY A 285 -12.14 2.59 12.09
C GLY A 285 -12.04 3.85 11.21
N ALA A 286 -10.90 4.55 11.23
CA ALA A 286 -10.65 5.69 10.34
C ALA A 286 -10.56 5.25 8.88
N MET A 287 -9.89 4.13 8.60
CA MET A 287 -9.76 3.58 7.25
C MET A 287 -11.10 3.05 6.72
N MET A 288 -11.94 2.42 7.55
CA MET A 288 -13.30 2.02 7.16
C MET A 288 -14.12 3.22 6.68
N TYR A 289 -14.04 4.37 7.36
CA TYR A 289 -14.67 5.60 6.88
C TYR A 289 -14.12 6.04 5.51
N VAL A 290 -12.80 5.99 5.30
CA VAL A 290 -12.19 6.36 4.02
C VAL A 290 -12.64 5.43 2.91
N LEU A 291 -12.64 4.12 3.14
CA LEU A 291 -13.10 3.11 2.18
C LEU A 291 -14.59 3.28 1.85
N HIS A 292 -15.43 3.52 2.86
CA HIS A 292 -16.85 3.79 2.64
C HIS A 292 -17.04 5.06 1.78
N LYS A 293 -16.38 6.16 2.15
CA LYS A 293 -16.57 7.45 1.47
C LYS A 293 -16.00 7.48 0.06
N VAL A 294 -14.85 6.86 -0.18
CA VAL A 294 -14.14 6.90 -1.47
C VAL A 294 -14.50 5.74 -2.38
N MET A 295 -14.60 4.53 -1.80
CA MET A 295 -14.78 3.29 -2.56
C MET A 295 -16.19 2.73 -2.50
N GLY A 296 -17.07 3.29 -1.65
CA GLY A 296 -18.43 2.79 -1.47
C GLY A 296 -18.48 1.46 -0.70
N LEU A 297 -17.48 1.15 0.13
CA LEU A 297 -17.50 -0.07 0.95
C LEU A 297 -18.75 -0.09 1.82
N SER A 298 -19.54 -1.15 1.75
CA SER A 298 -20.74 -1.33 2.55
C SER A 298 -20.41 -1.66 4.02
N GLU A 299 -21.33 -1.33 4.94
CA GLU A 299 -21.06 -1.45 6.37
C GLU A 299 -20.90 -2.91 6.83
N ASP A 300 -21.60 -3.83 6.18
CA ASP A 300 -21.50 -5.27 6.42
C ASP A 300 -20.11 -5.87 6.09
N LYS A 301 -19.32 -5.16 5.29
CA LYS A 301 -17.95 -5.56 4.91
C LYS A 301 -16.83 -4.91 5.75
N MET A 302 -17.21 -4.20 6.79
CA MET A 302 -16.24 -3.48 7.61
C MET A 302 -15.67 -4.35 8.72
N ILE A 303 -14.35 -4.45 8.77
CA ILE A 303 -13.62 -5.17 9.83
C ILE A 303 -13.55 -4.42 11.16
N ALA A 304 -13.96 -3.14 11.19
CA ALA A 304 -14.06 -2.31 12.37
C ALA A 304 -15.18 -1.26 12.20
N PRO A 305 -15.84 -0.81 13.28
CA PRO A 305 -16.80 0.28 13.22
C PRO A 305 -16.16 1.57 12.70
N MET A 306 -16.88 2.32 11.85
CA MET A 306 -16.37 3.59 11.31
C MET A 306 -16.08 4.62 12.41
N ASP A 307 -14.89 5.19 12.39
CA ASP A 307 -14.54 6.39 13.14
C ASP A 307 -14.59 7.62 12.21
N MET A 308 -15.73 8.27 12.16
CA MET A 308 -15.96 9.42 11.27
C MET A 308 -14.99 10.59 11.53
N LYS A 309 -14.61 10.82 12.80
CA LYS A 309 -13.75 11.95 13.17
C LYS A 309 -12.31 11.74 12.71
N ARG A 310 -11.75 10.57 12.99
CA ARG A 310 -10.41 10.19 12.52
C ARG A 310 -10.39 9.97 11.01
N GLY A 311 -11.44 9.40 10.46
CA GLY A 311 -11.57 9.13 9.05
C GLY A 311 -11.62 10.40 8.19
N ARG A 312 -12.31 11.46 8.61
CA ARG A 312 -12.29 12.75 7.93
C ARG A 312 -10.89 13.36 7.89
N MET A 313 -10.21 13.34 9.04
CA MET A 313 -8.83 13.84 9.11
C MET A 313 -7.91 13.04 8.18
N LEU A 314 -7.97 11.71 8.24
CA LEU A 314 -7.18 10.83 7.40
C LEU A 314 -7.45 11.08 5.90
N LEU A 315 -8.71 11.20 5.50
CA LEU A 315 -9.07 11.48 4.11
C LEU A 315 -8.58 12.85 3.64
N ASP A 316 -8.69 13.89 4.49
CA ASP A 316 -8.18 15.21 4.15
C ASP A 316 -6.64 15.19 3.99
N ASP A 317 -5.92 14.47 4.84
CA ASP A 317 -4.47 14.29 4.73
C ASP A 317 -4.09 13.54 3.44
N ILE A 318 -4.76 12.44 3.10
CA ILE A 318 -4.58 11.70 1.85
C ILE A 318 -4.75 12.60 0.63
N LEU A 319 -5.81 13.39 0.59
CA LEU A 319 -6.13 14.26 -0.54
C LEU A 319 -5.13 15.42 -0.68
N ASN A 320 -4.65 15.95 0.44
CA ASN A 320 -3.70 17.05 0.48
C ASN A 320 -2.25 16.59 0.25
N GLY A 321 -1.84 15.49 0.85
CA GLY A 321 -0.48 14.96 0.75
C GLY A 321 -0.20 14.23 -0.57
N GLY A 322 -1.19 13.52 -1.11
CA GLY A 322 -0.98 12.63 -2.26
C GLY A 322 -0.10 11.42 -1.91
N ASN A 323 0.39 10.74 -2.93
CA ASN A 323 1.21 9.54 -2.74
C ASN A 323 2.49 9.87 -1.96
N PHE A 324 2.73 9.17 -0.85
CA PHE A 324 3.87 9.37 0.06
C PHE A 324 4.06 10.82 0.52
N GLY A 325 2.99 11.60 0.66
CA GLY A 325 3.06 12.97 1.16
C GLY A 325 3.83 13.96 0.28
N GLN A 326 4.14 13.61 -0.97
CA GLN A 326 4.96 14.43 -1.89
C GLN A 326 4.41 15.84 -2.13
N TYR A 327 3.11 16.03 -1.92
CA TYR A 327 2.41 17.31 -2.11
C TYR A 327 1.95 17.92 -0.79
N ASP A 328 2.42 17.40 0.34
CA ASP A 328 2.03 17.89 1.65
C ASP A 328 2.46 19.38 1.82
N ARG A 329 1.51 20.20 2.23
CA ARG A 329 1.72 21.63 2.47
C ARG A 329 2.02 21.92 3.94
N LEU A 330 2.67 20.97 4.63
CA LEU A 330 3.11 21.22 6.00
C LEU A 330 4.07 22.43 6.02
N PRO A 331 4.07 23.21 7.11
CA PRO A 331 4.99 24.33 7.25
C PRO A 331 6.43 23.89 6.98
N CYS A 332 7.11 24.56 6.05
CA CYS A 332 8.50 24.30 5.77
C CYS A 332 9.35 25.05 6.80
N PHE A 333 9.96 24.34 7.73
CA PHE A 333 10.83 24.92 8.77
C PHE A 333 12.28 25.10 8.30
N GLY A 334 12.53 25.11 6.98
CA GLY A 334 13.86 25.25 6.36
C GLY A 334 14.41 23.95 5.79
N LYS A 335 15.49 24.08 5.02
CA LYS A 335 16.23 22.95 4.44
C LYS A 335 17.27 22.44 5.45
N GLY A 336 17.36 21.14 5.66
CA GLY A 336 18.32 20.48 6.52
C GLY A 336 17.72 19.69 7.67
N THR A 337 18.59 19.03 8.45
CA THR A 337 18.19 18.09 9.52
C THR A 337 17.28 18.73 10.58
N LEU A 338 17.55 19.97 10.95
CA LEU A 338 16.75 20.69 11.95
C LEU A 338 15.32 20.99 11.42
N GLY A 339 15.20 21.49 10.19
CA GLY A 339 13.92 21.76 9.54
C GLY A 339 13.09 20.47 9.39
N HIS A 340 13.69 19.38 8.96
CA HIS A 340 13.06 18.06 8.90
C HIS A 340 12.56 17.58 10.27
N ASN A 341 13.35 17.74 11.32
CA ASN A 341 12.95 17.33 12.66
C ASN A 341 11.77 18.17 13.19
N LEU A 342 11.76 19.49 12.95
CA LEU A 342 10.65 20.37 13.32
C LEU A 342 9.36 20.03 12.56
N GLN A 343 9.46 19.70 11.27
CA GLN A 343 8.32 19.27 10.48
C GLN A 343 7.70 17.97 11.00
N ARG A 344 8.54 17.00 11.40
CA ARG A 344 8.09 15.75 12.02
C ARG A 344 7.42 15.99 13.37
N LEU A 345 8.04 16.79 14.25
CA LEU A 345 7.42 17.16 15.54
C LEU A 345 6.07 17.87 15.38
N TYR A 346 5.94 18.74 14.37
CA TYR A 346 4.67 19.36 14.05
C TYR A 346 3.61 18.33 13.63
N ARG A 347 4.00 17.34 12.80
CA ARG A 347 3.12 16.22 12.41
C ARG A 347 2.68 15.42 13.63
N ASP A 348 3.61 15.04 14.50
CA ASP A 348 3.33 14.28 15.72
C ASP A 348 2.39 15.04 16.66
N ALA A 349 2.64 16.35 16.87
CA ALA A 349 1.77 17.19 17.68
C ALA A 349 0.34 17.26 17.13
N ARG A 350 0.17 17.32 15.81
CA ARG A 350 -1.15 17.28 15.15
C ARG A 350 -1.86 15.93 15.36
N LEU A 351 -1.11 14.84 15.32
CA LEU A 351 -1.63 13.48 15.49
C LEU A 351 -1.84 13.08 16.95
N LEU A 352 -1.24 13.80 17.91
CA LEU A 352 -1.27 13.48 19.33
C LEU A 352 -2.69 13.30 19.88
N ARG A 353 -3.63 14.16 19.46
CA ARG A 353 -5.04 14.08 19.88
C ARG A 353 -5.73 12.79 19.44
N PHE A 354 -5.30 12.19 18.33
CA PHE A 354 -5.96 11.07 17.69
C PHE A 354 -5.26 9.74 17.94
N TYR A 355 -3.92 9.77 17.97
CA TYR A 355 -3.04 8.60 18.10
C TYR A 355 -1.91 8.86 19.13
N PRO A 356 -2.24 9.12 20.40
CA PRO A 356 -1.26 9.57 21.39
C PRO A 356 -0.12 8.57 21.61
N SER A 357 -0.39 7.27 21.56
CA SER A 357 0.62 6.23 21.80
C SER A 357 1.77 6.29 20.80
N GLU A 358 1.48 6.44 19.51
CA GLU A 358 2.49 6.49 18.46
C GLU A 358 3.15 7.88 18.41
N ALA A 359 2.34 8.95 18.44
CA ALA A 359 2.83 10.32 18.35
C ALA A 359 3.77 10.70 19.51
N LEU A 360 3.57 10.16 20.73
CA LEU A 360 4.49 10.36 21.86
C LEU A 360 5.73 9.48 21.77
N SER A 361 5.61 8.30 21.16
CA SER A 361 6.71 7.34 21.07
C SER A 361 7.67 7.67 19.90
N GLU A 362 7.20 8.31 18.83
CA GLU A 362 7.99 8.59 17.64
C GLU A 362 9.25 9.43 17.94
N PRO A 363 9.20 10.55 18.69
CA PRO A 363 10.41 11.30 19.01
C PRO A 363 11.43 10.48 19.83
N VAL A 364 10.96 9.66 20.76
CA VAL A 364 11.80 8.78 21.57
C VAL A 364 12.45 7.70 20.70
N PHE A 365 11.64 7.04 19.85
CA PHE A 365 12.13 6.05 18.90
C PHE A 365 13.20 6.64 17.96
N ARG A 366 13.03 7.88 17.49
CA ARG A 366 13.96 8.56 16.60
C ARG A 366 15.32 8.78 17.23
N VAL A 367 15.36 9.20 18.51
CA VAL A 367 16.61 9.35 19.26
C VAL A 367 17.31 8.00 19.42
N TRP A 368 16.53 6.96 19.81
CA TRP A 368 17.05 5.60 19.94
C TRP A 368 17.55 5.05 18.59
N HIS A 369 16.79 5.23 17.50
CA HIS A 369 17.15 4.76 16.16
C HIS A 369 18.41 5.47 15.63
N TRP A 370 18.58 6.76 15.90
CA TRP A 370 19.81 7.49 15.57
C TRP A 370 21.01 6.91 16.31
N TRP A 371 20.89 6.64 17.62
CA TRP A 371 21.93 5.99 18.42
C TRP A 371 22.24 4.59 17.87
N TRP A 372 21.21 3.80 17.57
CA TRP A 372 21.31 2.46 17.01
C TRP A 372 22.06 2.48 15.66
N ARG A 373 21.69 3.36 14.72
CA ARG A 373 22.42 3.51 13.44
C ARG A 373 23.91 3.80 13.62
N LYS A 374 24.29 4.60 14.61
CA LYS A 374 25.69 4.95 14.86
C LYS A 374 26.54 3.85 15.48
N ASN A 375 25.91 2.93 16.24
CA ASN A 375 26.62 1.97 17.07
C ASN A 375 26.44 0.51 16.61
N VAL A 376 25.42 0.21 15.83
CA VAL A 376 25.06 -1.17 15.43
C VAL A 376 25.13 -1.35 13.92
N MET A 377 24.96 -0.30 13.12
CA MET A 377 25.25 -0.36 11.69
C MET A 377 26.76 -0.22 11.46
N PRO A 378 27.36 -1.08 10.61
CA PRO A 378 28.76 -0.99 10.25
C PRO A 378 29.10 0.27 9.45
#